data_04c7b04508c94f28c921a4f8ce3402d0
#
_entry.id   04c7b04508c94f28c921a4f8ce3402d0
#
_cell.length_a   1.000
_cell.length_b   1.000
_cell.length_c   1.000
_cell.angle_alpha   90.00
_cell.angle_beta   90.00
_cell.angle_gamma   90.00
#
_symmetry.space_group_name_H-M   'P 1'
#
loop_
_entity.id
_entity.type
_entity.pdbx_description
1 polymer ?
#
loop_
_entity_poly.entity_id
_entity_poly.type
_entity_poly.pdbx_seq_one_letter_code
_entity_poly.pdbx_strand_id
1 'polypeptide(L)'
;QVNSLHSQGYTTTNPPETGINFFSNYENGYLEINKEILSDVNKIAVSGDGTDGNNSVAKSIAALKTKKLSDGLTISDNYSNLVSSIAYEKVLQDQNSESFDLVVSQLQEQKSNYSGVSLDEEMTDVIKFQRSYEASAKLINIADEMLQTLLNMV
;
A
#
# COMPACT_ATOMS: atom_id res chain seq x y z
N GLN A 1 -31.32 -9.64 -1.23
CA GLN A 1 -32.23 -9.68 -2.40
C GLN A 1 -32.20 -11.03 -3.11
N VAL A 2 -31.03 -11.63 -3.41
CA VAL A 2 -30.97 -12.98 -4.03
C VAL A 2 -31.70 -14.02 -3.17
N ASN A 3 -31.37 -14.12 -1.89
CA ASN A 3 -32.07 -15.04 -0.97
C ASN A 3 -33.57 -14.77 -0.89
N SER A 4 -33.97 -13.50 -0.88
CA SER A 4 -35.41 -13.15 -0.83
C SER A 4 -36.17 -13.59 -2.09
N LEU A 5 -35.56 -13.51 -3.26
CA LEU A 5 -36.15 -14.00 -4.51
C LEU A 5 -36.11 -15.53 -4.59
N HIS A 6 -35.00 -16.12 -4.21
CA HIS A 6 -34.79 -17.59 -4.29
C HIS A 6 -35.71 -18.34 -3.32
N SER A 7 -35.83 -17.88 -2.08
CA SER A 7 -36.70 -18.52 -1.06
C SER A 7 -38.20 -18.43 -1.37
N GLN A 8 -38.61 -17.48 -2.20
CA GLN A 8 -40.02 -17.38 -2.67
C GLN A 8 -40.29 -18.24 -3.90
N GLY A 9 -39.23 -18.72 -4.54
CA GLY A 9 -39.34 -19.58 -5.71
C GLY A 9 -39.50 -21.06 -5.37
N TYR A 10 -39.77 -21.82 -6.41
CA TYR A 10 -39.89 -23.26 -6.38
C TYR A 10 -38.72 -23.91 -7.08
N THR A 11 -38.23 -24.99 -6.50
CA THR A 11 -37.17 -25.86 -7.03
C THR A 11 -37.66 -26.70 -8.22
N THR A 12 -36.72 -27.36 -8.89
CA THR A 12 -37.04 -28.35 -9.95
C THR A 12 -37.16 -29.77 -9.41
N THR A 13 -37.14 -29.94 -8.09
CA THR A 13 -37.37 -31.23 -7.43
C THR A 13 -38.82 -31.72 -7.61
N ASN A 14 -39.05 -33.02 -7.44
CA ASN A 14 -40.40 -33.58 -7.48
C ASN A 14 -40.71 -34.31 -6.16
N PRO A 15 -41.59 -33.76 -5.29
CA PRO A 15 -42.35 -32.49 -5.46
C PRO A 15 -41.49 -31.23 -5.39
N PRO A 16 -41.93 -30.10 -5.99
CA PRO A 16 -41.22 -28.82 -5.90
C PRO A 16 -41.16 -28.31 -4.46
N GLU A 17 -39.96 -27.90 -4.03
CA GLU A 17 -39.70 -27.33 -2.70
C GLU A 17 -39.59 -25.81 -2.80
N THR A 18 -39.82 -25.10 -1.68
CA THR A 18 -39.70 -23.65 -1.54
C THR A 18 -39.06 -23.31 -0.20
N GLY A 19 -38.69 -22.05 0.03
CA GLY A 19 -38.12 -21.58 1.30
C GLY A 19 -36.61 -21.76 1.43
N ILE A 20 -35.95 -22.27 0.41
CA ILE A 20 -34.49 -22.51 0.42
C ILE A 20 -33.77 -21.19 0.10
N ASN A 21 -32.83 -20.78 0.96
CA ASN A 21 -31.93 -19.67 0.67
C ASN A 21 -30.80 -20.12 -0.24
N PHE A 22 -30.42 -19.29 -1.22
CA PHE A 22 -29.29 -19.59 -2.12
C PHE A 22 -27.95 -19.48 -1.39
N PHE A 23 -27.78 -18.42 -0.58
CA PHE A 23 -26.60 -18.22 0.26
C PHE A 23 -26.94 -18.52 1.72
N SER A 24 -26.09 -19.29 2.40
CA SER A 24 -26.28 -19.66 3.81
C SER A 24 -25.85 -18.57 4.76
N ASN A 25 -24.67 -18.00 4.58
CA ASN A 25 -24.12 -17.04 5.50
C ASN A 25 -23.17 -16.06 4.80
N TYR A 26 -22.96 -14.89 5.44
CA TYR A 26 -21.91 -13.96 5.08
C TYR A 26 -21.13 -13.65 6.36
N GLU A 27 -19.97 -14.30 6.48
CA GLU A 27 -19.06 -14.11 7.61
C GLU A 27 -17.65 -13.84 7.13
N ASN A 28 -16.96 -12.90 7.79
CA ASN A 28 -15.56 -12.57 7.51
C ASN A 28 -15.25 -12.20 6.05
N GLY A 29 -16.21 -11.62 5.32
CA GLY A 29 -16.05 -11.27 3.92
C GLY A 29 -16.31 -12.40 2.92
N TYR A 30 -16.66 -13.59 3.39
CA TYR A 30 -16.97 -14.74 2.54
C TYR A 30 -18.46 -14.98 2.43
N LEU A 31 -18.92 -15.21 1.20
CA LEU A 31 -20.29 -15.55 0.88
C LEU A 31 -20.34 -17.05 0.57
N GLU A 32 -21.07 -17.81 1.40
CA GLU A 32 -21.19 -19.26 1.22
C GLU A 32 -22.49 -19.64 0.53
N ILE A 33 -22.41 -20.58 -0.39
CA ILE A 33 -23.60 -21.19 -1.00
C ILE A 33 -24.19 -22.20 0.00
N ASN A 34 -25.53 -22.25 0.06
CA ASN A 34 -26.23 -23.20 0.91
C ASN A 34 -25.80 -24.66 0.59
N LYS A 35 -25.48 -25.41 1.64
CA LYS A 35 -24.99 -26.80 1.52
C LYS A 35 -26.02 -27.71 0.85
N GLU A 36 -27.30 -27.44 1.01
CA GLU A 36 -28.35 -28.20 0.33
C GLU A 36 -28.30 -28.05 -1.19
N ILE A 37 -28.01 -26.84 -1.68
CA ILE A 37 -27.86 -26.55 -3.11
C ILE A 37 -26.55 -27.18 -3.65
N LEU A 38 -25.50 -27.17 -2.83
CA LEU A 38 -24.24 -27.81 -3.20
C LEU A 38 -24.36 -29.35 -3.32
N SER A 39 -25.24 -29.95 -2.49
CA SER A 39 -25.49 -31.38 -2.53
C SER A 39 -26.43 -31.81 -3.66
N ASP A 40 -27.37 -30.95 -4.05
CA ASP A 40 -28.34 -31.18 -5.11
C ASP A 40 -28.71 -29.89 -5.83
N VAL A 41 -28.24 -29.74 -7.07
CA VAL A 41 -28.48 -28.55 -7.91
C VAL A 41 -29.97 -28.41 -8.31
N ASN A 42 -30.76 -29.44 -8.21
CA ASN A 42 -32.21 -29.38 -8.46
C ASN A 42 -32.92 -28.54 -7.37
N LYS A 43 -32.26 -28.28 -6.24
CA LYS A 43 -32.76 -27.39 -5.19
C LYS A 43 -32.58 -25.90 -5.52
N ILE A 44 -32.07 -25.57 -6.71
CA ILE A 44 -32.08 -24.18 -7.16
C ILE A 44 -33.50 -23.79 -7.57
N ALA A 45 -34.04 -22.76 -6.90
CA ALA A 45 -35.38 -22.27 -7.23
C ALA A 45 -35.35 -21.42 -8.50
N VAL A 46 -36.03 -21.87 -9.54
CA VAL A 46 -36.11 -21.20 -10.86
C VAL A 46 -37.52 -20.76 -11.22
N SER A 47 -38.52 -21.46 -10.71
CA SER A 47 -39.95 -21.24 -11.00
C SER A 47 -40.59 -20.34 -9.95
N GLY A 48 -41.54 -19.50 -10.37
CA GLY A 48 -42.29 -18.67 -9.44
C GLY A 48 -43.60 -19.32 -8.94
N ASP A 49 -44.03 -20.42 -9.57
CA ASP A 49 -45.30 -21.13 -9.25
C ASP A 49 -45.16 -22.66 -9.19
N GLY A 50 -43.95 -23.16 -9.38
CA GLY A 50 -43.68 -24.62 -9.34
C GLY A 50 -44.06 -25.37 -10.62
N THR A 51 -44.45 -24.69 -11.70
CA THR A 51 -44.79 -25.33 -12.98
C THR A 51 -43.56 -25.50 -13.85
N ASP A 52 -43.54 -26.58 -14.64
CA ASP A 52 -42.48 -26.89 -15.59
C ASP A 52 -42.36 -25.79 -16.67
N GLY A 53 -41.10 -25.41 -16.93
CA GLY A 53 -40.79 -24.35 -17.92
C GLY A 53 -40.92 -22.92 -17.41
N ASN A 54 -41.44 -22.69 -16.20
CA ASN A 54 -41.46 -21.39 -15.59
C ASN A 54 -40.06 -21.04 -15.07
N ASN A 55 -39.50 -19.90 -15.53
CA ASN A 55 -38.17 -19.41 -15.14
C ASN A 55 -38.21 -17.96 -14.59
N SER A 56 -39.34 -17.58 -14.00
CA SER A 56 -39.57 -16.20 -13.54
C SER A 56 -38.61 -15.78 -12.44
N VAL A 57 -38.28 -16.67 -11.50
CA VAL A 57 -37.35 -16.40 -10.42
C VAL A 57 -35.92 -16.20 -10.96
N ALA A 58 -35.47 -17.07 -11.86
CA ALA A 58 -34.17 -16.94 -12.50
C ALA A 58 -34.04 -15.61 -13.26
N LYS A 59 -35.10 -15.20 -13.98
CA LYS A 59 -35.16 -13.90 -14.66
C LYS A 59 -35.10 -12.74 -13.67
N SER A 60 -35.82 -12.83 -12.55
CA SER A 60 -35.84 -11.79 -11.50
C SER A 60 -34.47 -11.65 -10.83
N ILE A 61 -33.75 -12.75 -10.59
CA ILE A 61 -32.38 -12.72 -10.08
C ILE A 61 -31.44 -12.10 -11.13
N ALA A 62 -31.56 -12.48 -12.41
CA ALA A 62 -30.76 -11.88 -13.48
C ALA A 62 -31.00 -10.36 -13.62
N ALA A 63 -32.24 -9.90 -13.43
CA ALA A 63 -32.58 -8.48 -13.46
C ALA A 63 -31.95 -7.65 -12.32
N LEU A 64 -31.48 -8.29 -11.24
CA LEU A 64 -30.74 -7.60 -10.17
C LEU A 64 -29.46 -6.96 -10.69
N LYS A 65 -28.85 -7.47 -11.77
CA LYS A 65 -27.66 -6.90 -12.39
C LYS A 65 -27.86 -5.43 -12.81
N THR A 66 -29.04 -5.10 -13.33
CA THR A 66 -29.37 -3.75 -13.81
C THR A 66 -30.26 -2.99 -12.86
N LYS A 67 -30.63 -3.60 -11.73
CA LYS A 67 -31.47 -2.95 -10.72
C LYS A 67 -30.68 -1.85 -10.01
N LYS A 68 -31.27 -0.67 -9.98
CA LYS A 68 -30.76 0.46 -9.22
C LYS A 68 -30.99 0.25 -7.73
N LEU A 69 -29.98 0.54 -6.92
CA LEU A 69 -30.03 0.56 -5.47
C LEU A 69 -30.66 1.87 -4.97
N SER A 70 -30.71 2.05 -3.64
CA SER A 70 -31.27 3.24 -3.01
C SER A 70 -30.55 4.55 -3.35
N ASP A 71 -29.28 4.46 -3.77
CA ASP A 71 -28.45 5.55 -4.24
C ASP A 71 -28.64 5.90 -5.73
N GLY A 72 -29.51 5.17 -6.45
CA GLY A 72 -29.78 5.34 -7.87
C GLY A 72 -28.75 4.69 -8.79
N LEU A 73 -27.74 4.03 -8.27
CA LEU A 73 -26.68 3.36 -9.01
C LEU A 73 -26.92 1.84 -9.06
N THR A 74 -26.35 1.18 -10.05
CA THR A 74 -26.33 -0.29 -10.10
C THR A 74 -25.17 -0.82 -9.23
N ILE A 75 -25.18 -2.12 -8.95
CA ILE A 75 -24.05 -2.79 -8.26
C ILE A 75 -22.74 -2.60 -9.06
N SER A 76 -22.82 -2.68 -10.39
CA SER A 76 -21.66 -2.47 -11.27
C SER A 76 -21.11 -1.04 -11.18
N ASP A 77 -22.00 -0.04 -11.14
CA ASP A 77 -21.60 1.36 -11.01
C ASP A 77 -20.91 1.61 -9.67
N ASN A 78 -21.48 1.08 -8.57
CA ASN A 78 -20.90 1.18 -7.25
C ASN A 78 -19.52 0.50 -7.15
N TYR A 79 -19.37 -0.68 -7.75
CA TYR A 79 -18.08 -1.34 -7.83
C TYR A 79 -17.06 -0.52 -8.65
N SER A 80 -17.48 0.03 -9.79
CA SER A 80 -16.61 0.89 -10.61
C SER A 80 -16.18 2.16 -9.86
N ASN A 81 -17.09 2.77 -9.11
CA ASN A 81 -16.80 3.94 -8.29
C ASN A 81 -15.80 3.59 -7.17
N LEU A 82 -15.97 2.44 -6.52
CA LEU A 82 -15.04 1.96 -5.49
C LEU A 82 -13.64 1.72 -6.07
N VAL A 83 -13.54 1.04 -7.21
CA VAL A 83 -12.25 0.80 -7.88
C VAL A 83 -11.59 2.12 -8.27
N SER A 84 -12.37 3.07 -8.79
CA SER A 84 -11.86 4.40 -9.17
C SER A 84 -11.37 5.20 -7.97
N SER A 85 -12.07 5.15 -6.84
CA SER A 85 -11.63 5.84 -5.61
C SER A 85 -10.33 5.27 -5.06
N ILE A 86 -10.21 3.93 -5.03
CA ILE A 86 -8.96 3.26 -4.59
C ILE A 86 -7.80 3.60 -5.54
N ALA A 87 -8.05 3.60 -6.85
CA ALA A 87 -7.03 3.98 -7.84
C ALA A 87 -6.57 5.43 -7.65
N TYR A 88 -7.50 6.34 -7.39
CA TYR A 88 -7.17 7.74 -7.12
C TYR A 88 -6.37 7.91 -5.83
N GLU A 89 -6.78 7.25 -4.74
CA GLU A 89 -6.03 7.26 -3.48
C GLU A 89 -4.61 6.71 -3.67
N LYS A 90 -4.47 5.63 -4.46
CA LYS A 90 -3.15 5.09 -4.80
C LYS A 90 -2.26 6.11 -5.49
N VAL A 91 -2.77 6.80 -6.50
CA VAL A 91 -2.01 7.84 -7.22
C VAL A 91 -1.57 8.96 -6.26
N LEU A 92 -2.46 9.41 -5.36
CA LEU A 92 -2.10 10.42 -4.36
C LEU A 92 -1.01 9.93 -3.41
N GLN A 93 -1.08 8.67 -2.97
CA GLN A 93 -0.05 8.09 -2.10
C GLN A 93 1.29 7.95 -2.80
N ASP A 94 1.29 7.52 -4.08
CA ASP A 94 2.50 7.43 -4.88
C ASP A 94 3.16 8.82 -5.04
N GLN A 95 2.39 9.87 -5.34
CA GLN A 95 2.88 11.25 -5.43
C GLN A 95 3.43 11.77 -4.09
N ASN A 96 2.74 11.50 -2.99
CA ASN A 96 3.21 11.87 -1.66
C ASN A 96 4.53 11.17 -1.31
N SER A 97 4.65 9.86 -1.62
CA SER A 97 5.88 9.10 -1.41
C SER A 97 7.04 9.70 -2.19
N GLU A 98 6.85 10.02 -3.47
CA GLU A 98 7.87 10.66 -4.30
C GLU A 98 8.29 12.03 -3.73
N SER A 99 7.32 12.81 -3.25
CA SER A 99 7.59 14.10 -2.63
C SER A 99 8.42 13.97 -1.34
N PHE A 100 8.11 12.96 -0.51
CA PHE A 100 8.89 12.68 0.70
C PHE A 100 10.31 12.20 0.37
N ASP A 101 10.48 11.38 -0.66
CA ASP A 101 11.80 10.91 -1.10
C ASP A 101 12.68 12.08 -1.57
N LEU A 102 12.10 13.07 -2.27
CA LEU A 102 12.79 14.30 -2.64
C LEU A 102 13.21 15.12 -1.40
N VAL A 103 12.32 15.28 -0.42
CA VAL A 103 12.64 16.00 0.82
C VAL A 103 13.75 15.29 1.60
N VAL A 104 13.68 13.96 1.71
CA VAL A 104 14.71 13.16 2.37
C VAL A 104 16.05 13.32 1.66
N SER A 105 16.07 13.29 0.32
CA SER A 105 17.28 13.49 -0.48
C SER A 105 17.89 14.87 -0.23
N GLN A 106 17.07 15.93 -0.24
CA GLN A 106 17.54 17.30 0.06
C GLN A 106 18.10 17.44 1.48
N LEU A 107 17.44 16.82 2.47
CA LEU A 107 17.93 16.84 3.85
C LEU A 107 19.25 16.06 4.01
N GLN A 108 19.41 14.97 3.28
CA GLN A 108 20.66 14.20 3.26
C GLN A 108 21.80 15.02 2.63
N GLU A 109 21.51 15.74 1.53
CA GLU A 109 22.47 16.64 0.91
C GLU A 109 22.85 17.79 1.84
N GLN A 110 21.88 18.45 2.48
CA GLN A 110 22.15 19.47 3.48
C GLN A 110 23.00 18.94 4.63
N LYS A 111 22.63 17.75 5.18
CA LYS A 111 23.43 17.11 6.23
C LYS A 111 24.85 16.84 5.78
N SER A 112 25.06 16.37 4.55
CA SER A 112 26.39 16.14 3.97
C SER A 112 27.17 17.45 3.87
N ASN A 113 26.53 18.54 3.46
CA ASN A 113 27.17 19.86 3.34
C ASN A 113 27.56 20.43 4.70
N TYR A 114 26.79 20.18 5.76
CA TYR A 114 27.10 20.67 7.12
C TYR A 114 28.04 19.74 7.90
N SER A 115 27.99 18.46 7.69
CA SER A 115 28.72 17.45 8.46
C SER A 115 29.74 16.69 7.64
N GLY A 116 29.75 16.91 6.32
CA GLY A 116 30.71 16.29 5.43
C GLY A 116 32.10 16.89 5.65
N VAL A 117 33.03 16.03 6.02
CA VAL A 117 34.44 16.41 6.11
C VAL A 117 35.00 16.43 4.67
N SER A 118 35.36 17.63 4.19
CA SER A 118 36.06 17.77 2.91
C SER A 118 37.50 17.24 3.08
N LEU A 119 37.82 16.12 2.43
CA LEU A 119 39.18 15.57 2.44
C LEU A 119 40.23 16.60 1.98
N ASP A 120 39.87 17.50 1.10
CA ASP A 120 40.75 18.58 0.62
C ASP A 120 41.02 19.63 1.71
N GLU A 121 40.00 19.97 2.50
CA GLU A 121 40.17 20.90 3.64
C GLU A 121 41.00 20.23 4.75
N GLU A 122 40.72 18.99 5.10
CA GLU A 122 41.50 18.24 6.09
C GLU A 122 42.95 18.04 5.65
N MET A 123 43.17 17.73 4.37
CA MET A 123 44.52 17.59 3.83
C MET A 123 45.29 18.93 3.87
N THR A 124 44.59 20.04 3.58
CA THR A 124 45.17 21.39 3.67
C THR A 124 45.54 21.73 5.13
N ASP A 125 44.68 21.40 6.09
CA ASP A 125 44.97 21.63 7.50
C ASP A 125 46.09 20.71 8.02
N VAL A 126 46.15 19.46 7.57
CA VAL A 126 47.28 18.56 7.88
C VAL A 126 48.61 19.15 7.38
N ILE A 127 48.65 19.62 6.12
CA ILE A 127 49.87 20.26 5.58
C ILE A 127 50.24 21.53 6.38
N LYS A 128 49.28 22.34 6.75
CA LYS A 128 49.47 23.53 7.56
C LYS A 128 50.06 23.18 8.96
N PHE A 129 49.49 22.17 9.60
CA PHE A 129 50.01 21.72 10.88
C PHE A 129 51.41 21.07 10.78
N GLN A 130 51.70 20.30 9.72
CA GLN A 130 53.04 19.78 9.45
C GLN A 130 54.05 20.90 9.29
N ARG A 131 53.74 21.93 8.50
CA ARG A 131 54.64 23.09 8.31
C ARG A 131 54.84 23.88 9.60
N SER A 132 53.79 24.02 10.42
CA SER A 132 53.92 24.67 11.73
C SER A 132 54.80 23.86 12.69
N TYR A 133 54.68 22.57 12.66
CA TYR A 133 55.55 21.66 13.44
C TYR A 133 57.02 21.76 13.00
N GLU A 134 57.30 21.68 11.68
CA GLU A 134 58.63 21.82 11.13
C GLU A 134 59.26 23.18 11.44
N ALA A 135 58.46 24.28 11.38
CA ALA A 135 58.92 25.61 11.76
C ALA A 135 59.25 25.72 13.25
N SER A 136 58.45 25.13 14.11
CA SER A 136 58.69 25.08 15.53
C SER A 136 59.93 24.25 15.90
N ALA A 137 60.13 23.11 15.27
CA ALA A 137 61.32 22.30 15.42
C ALA A 137 62.61 23.05 14.99
N LYS A 138 62.54 23.82 13.89
CA LYS A 138 63.63 24.65 13.42
C LYS A 138 63.93 25.79 14.38
N LEU A 139 62.95 26.40 15.02
CA LEU A 139 63.13 27.43 16.05
C LEU A 139 63.83 26.85 17.31
N ILE A 140 63.48 25.63 17.71
CA ILE A 140 64.16 24.96 18.81
C ILE A 140 65.63 24.71 18.48
N ASN A 141 65.90 24.19 17.31
CA ASN A 141 67.28 23.94 16.89
C ASN A 141 68.13 25.24 16.85
N ILE A 142 67.55 26.36 16.32
CA ILE A 142 68.21 27.64 16.32
C ILE A 142 68.48 28.13 17.77
N ALA A 143 67.52 27.94 18.68
CA ALA A 143 67.69 28.31 20.06
C ALA A 143 68.78 27.47 20.76
N ASP A 144 68.87 26.20 20.45
CA ASP A 144 69.95 25.30 20.94
C ASP A 144 71.32 25.73 20.36
N GLU A 145 71.41 26.03 19.09
CA GLU A 145 72.67 26.56 18.48
C GLU A 145 73.09 27.89 19.09
N MET A 146 72.17 28.80 19.39
CA MET A 146 72.43 30.06 20.08
C MET A 146 72.96 29.81 21.53
N LEU A 147 72.32 28.90 22.26
CA LEU A 147 72.75 28.53 23.62
C LEU A 147 74.15 27.90 23.60
N GLN A 148 74.44 27.00 22.66
CA GLN A 148 75.76 26.41 22.52
C GLN A 148 76.82 27.44 22.19
N THR A 149 76.47 28.40 21.33
CA THR A 149 77.39 29.52 20.98
C THR A 149 77.71 30.35 22.21
N LEU A 150 76.70 30.68 23.03
CA LEU A 150 76.90 31.41 24.28
C LEU A 150 77.75 30.65 25.30
N LEU A 151 77.51 29.34 25.43
CA LEU A 151 78.31 28.47 26.36
C LEU A 151 79.77 28.35 25.91
N ASN A 152 80.03 28.39 24.59
CA ASN A 152 81.44 28.32 24.08
C ASN A 152 82.16 29.68 24.13
N MET A 153 81.47 30.79 24.45
CA MET A 153 82.09 32.11 24.58
C MET A 153 82.53 32.47 26.03
N VAL A 154 82.15 31.63 26.99
CA VAL A 154 82.54 31.71 28.40
C VAL A 154 83.57 30.69 28.67
#